data_70c26313230f7cf19ce10046790577fd
#
_entry.id   70c26313230f7cf19ce10046790577fd
#
_cell.length_a   1.000
_cell.length_b   1.000
_cell.length_c   1.000
_cell.angle_alpha   90.00
_cell.angle_beta   90.00
_cell.angle_gamma   90.00
#
_symmetry.space_group_name_H-M   'P 1'
#
loop_
_entity.id
_entity.type
_entity.pdbx_description
1 polymer ?
#
loop_
_entity_poly.entity_id
_entity_poly.type
_entity_poly.pdbx_seq_one_letter_code
_entity_poly.pdbx_strand_id
1 'polypeptide(L)'
;MRIASRSVLVPLLGGILCFFMGTSAVSQVNNAVDDAKSLKFDVVSIRLSSASPKEQHLYITPDGYEAIGFPIETTLLVAYADAPFFKHLEELKGVPSWGGSERYDIRAKLAAADVAAWHNLNQNIFRTAPVLQHMLQQVLAERCNLRIHGVETKVDGLALHIGAKSPALVEDSTVPAGGAGSQLLDGARFVYTKQNDDQTWTFYNTSMSVLANWLTVSSKYQVEDRTGLQGRYRFVLRRLAEQPAEGDSTTQVDAPMPWDLHAVGLKVDREKMPSKIWIIDSIERPSSN
;
A
#
# COMPACT_ATOMS: atom_id res chain seq x y z
N MET A 1 12.24 11.40 -88.46
CA MET A 1 12.85 10.15 -87.92
C MET A 1 12.22 9.91 -86.57
N ARG A 2 11.31 8.92 -86.50
CA ARG A 2 10.50 8.62 -85.33
C ARG A 2 11.27 7.65 -84.44
N ILE A 3 11.33 7.93 -83.14
CA ILE A 3 11.81 6.97 -82.14
C ILE A 3 10.68 6.80 -81.13
N ALA A 4 10.22 5.56 -81.05
CA ALA A 4 9.15 5.15 -80.16
C ALA A 4 9.62 4.93 -78.73
N SER A 5 8.88 5.49 -77.79
CA SER A 5 9.07 5.24 -76.35
C SER A 5 8.24 4.04 -75.92
N ARG A 6 8.86 3.02 -75.36
CA ARG A 6 8.22 1.89 -74.75
C ARG A 6 8.07 2.12 -73.24
N SER A 7 6.86 2.25 -72.81
CA SER A 7 6.50 2.24 -71.39
C SER A 7 6.59 0.84 -70.80
N VAL A 8 7.38 0.65 -69.78
CA VAL A 8 7.42 -0.59 -68.97
C VAL A 8 6.54 -0.39 -67.72
N LEU A 9 5.49 -1.15 -67.63
CA LEU A 9 4.61 -1.25 -66.47
C LEU A 9 5.26 -2.16 -65.44
N VAL A 10 5.53 -1.64 -64.24
CA VAL A 10 5.99 -2.44 -63.08
C VAL A 10 4.78 -2.63 -62.15
N PRO A 11 4.37 -3.84 -61.77
CA PRO A 11 3.31 -4.05 -60.82
C PRO A 11 3.83 -3.85 -59.37
N LEU A 12 3.19 -2.93 -58.65
CA LEU A 12 3.37 -2.76 -57.23
C LEU A 12 2.68 -3.90 -56.47
N LEU A 13 3.45 -4.86 -55.96
CA LEU A 13 2.98 -5.80 -54.96
C LEU A 13 3.07 -5.12 -53.59
N GLY A 14 1.93 -4.64 -53.10
CA GLY A 14 1.76 -4.16 -51.75
C GLY A 14 1.73 -5.32 -50.76
N GLY A 15 2.87 -5.57 -50.10
CA GLY A 15 2.92 -6.47 -48.96
C GLY A 15 2.34 -5.78 -47.70
N ILE A 16 1.12 -6.18 -47.29
CA ILE A 16 0.58 -5.82 -45.96
C ILE A 16 1.32 -6.67 -44.95
N LEU A 17 2.30 -6.07 -44.26
CA LEU A 17 2.93 -6.64 -43.08
C LEU A 17 2.06 -6.32 -41.87
N CYS A 18 1.10 -7.21 -41.54
CA CYS A 18 0.39 -7.12 -40.27
C CYS A 18 1.36 -7.42 -39.11
N PHE A 19 1.72 -6.38 -38.39
CA PHE A 19 2.39 -6.52 -37.10
C PHE A 19 1.39 -7.03 -36.07
N PHE A 20 1.31 -8.34 -35.87
CA PHE A 20 0.75 -8.95 -34.69
C PHE A 20 1.81 -9.01 -33.61
N MET A 21 1.98 -7.92 -32.85
CA MET A 21 2.67 -7.94 -31.55
C MET A 21 1.82 -7.17 -30.55
N GLY A 22 1.06 -7.87 -29.74
CA GLY A 22 0.30 -7.20 -28.69
C GLY A 22 -0.51 -8.08 -27.74
N THR A 23 -0.56 -9.40 -27.95
CA THR A 23 -1.44 -10.26 -27.13
C THR A 23 -0.74 -11.10 -26.06
N SER A 24 0.58 -11.20 -26.07
CA SER A 24 1.30 -12.08 -25.12
C SER A 24 1.50 -11.47 -23.72
N ALA A 25 1.61 -10.14 -23.60
CA ALA A 25 1.89 -9.50 -22.32
C ALA A 25 0.67 -9.49 -21.39
N VAL A 26 -0.53 -9.28 -21.93
CA VAL A 26 -1.77 -9.25 -21.13
C VAL A 26 -2.13 -10.65 -20.61
N SER A 27 -1.90 -11.71 -21.40
CA SER A 27 -2.10 -13.10 -20.96
C SER A 27 -1.14 -13.51 -19.84
N GLN A 28 0.12 -13.07 -19.88
CA GLN A 28 1.09 -13.41 -18.84
C GLN A 28 0.80 -12.72 -17.51
N VAL A 29 0.31 -11.48 -17.54
CA VAL A 29 -0.08 -10.75 -16.31
C VAL A 29 -1.31 -11.38 -15.67
N ASN A 30 -2.31 -11.78 -16.45
CA ASN A 30 -3.51 -12.43 -15.94
C ASN A 30 -3.20 -13.82 -15.35
N ASN A 31 -2.34 -14.61 -15.98
CA ASN A 31 -1.93 -15.92 -15.46
C ASN A 31 -1.14 -15.77 -14.15
N ALA A 32 -0.24 -14.80 -14.03
CA ALA A 32 0.52 -14.56 -12.80
C ALA A 32 -0.37 -14.13 -11.62
N VAL A 33 -1.44 -13.37 -11.89
CA VAL A 33 -2.42 -12.96 -10.86
C VAL A 33 -3.31 -14.14 -10.45
N ASP A 34 -3.70 -15.01 -11.38
CA ASP A 34 -4.51 -16.18 -11.08
C ASP A 34 -3.68 -17.28 -10.40
N ASP A 35 -2.43 -17.49 -10.79
CA ASP A 35 -1.48 -18.37 -10.10
C ASP A 35 -1.19 -17.87 -8.68
N ALA A 36 -1.06 -16.58 -8.47
CA ALA A 36 -0.88 -15.99 -7.15
C ALA A 36 -2.08 -16.21 -6.22
N LYS A 37 -3.31 -16.23 -6.75
CA LYS A 37 -4.53 -16.54 -5.98
C LYS A 37 -4.63 -18.02 -5.58
N SER A 38 -3.86 -18.91 -6.20
CA SER A 38 -3.80 -20.32 -5.85
C SER A 38 -2.85 -20.65 -4.70
N LEU A 39 -1.99 -19.69 -4.31
CA LEU A 39 -1.05 -19.89 -3.20
C LEU A 39 -1.79 -20.08 -1.87
N LYS A 40 -1.32 -21.05 -1.10
CA LYS A 40 -1.79 -21.32 0.26
C LYS A 40 -0.62 -21.71 1.15
N PHE A 41 -0.79 -21.52 2.45
CA PHE A 41 0.19 -22.05 3.40
C PHE A 41 0.08 -23.58 3.50
N ASP A 42 1.23 -24.24 3.44
CA ASP A 42 1.36 -25.67 3.61
C ASP A 42 1.36 -26.06 5.10
N VAL A 43 2.04 -25.26 5.91
CA VAL A 43 2.11 -25.46 7.35
C VAL A 43 1.72 -24.19 8.08
N VAL A 44 0.77 -24.30 9.02
CA VAL A 44 0.33 -23.19 9.87
C VAL A 44 0.37 -23.64 11.32
N SER A 45 1.11 -22.92 12.16
CA SER A 45 1.14 -23.08 13.61
C SER A 45 0.61 -21.82 14.27
N ILE A 46 -0.38 -21.96 15.16
CA ILE A 46 -0.91 -20.89 16.00
C ILE A 46 -0.89 -21.38 17.44
N ARG A 47 -0.16 -20.68 18.31
CA ARG A 47 0.02 -21.07 19.73
C ARG A 47 -0.05 -19.84 20.62
N LEU A 48 -0.51 -19.98 21.86
CA LEU A 48 -0.38 -18.92 22.85
C LEU A 48 1.09 -18.54 22.99
N SER A 49 1.35 -17.24 22.95
CA SER A 49 2.69 -16.69 22.98
C SER A 49 3.22 -16.55 24.40
N SER A 50 4.48 -16.91 24.59
CA SER A 50 5.28 -16.54 25.76
C SER A 50 6.32 -15.46 25.44
N ALA A 51 6.28 -14.88 24.26
CA ALA A 51 7.25 -13.89 23.81
C ALA A 51 7.22 -12.63 24.68
N SER A 52 8.39 -12.14 25.04
CA SER A 52 8.57 -10.84 25.67
C SER A 52 8.29 -9.70 24.67
N PRO A 53 8.04 -8.46 25.13
CA PRO A 53 7.82 -7.32 24.22
C PRO A 53 8.98 -7.08 23.25
N LYS A 54 10.21 -7.48 23.59
CA LYS A 54 11.39 -7.31 22.72
C LYS A 54 11.45 -8.35 21.59
N GLU A 55 10.75 -9.46 21.74
CA GLU A 55 10.69 -10.55 20.76
C GLU A 55 9.50 -10.40 19.82
N GLN A 56 8.62 -9.44 20.08
CA GLN A 56 7.48 -9.17 19.21
C GLN A 56 7.93 -8.71 17.84
N HIS A 57 7.43 -9.39 16.82
CA HIS A 57 7.66 -9.00 15.43
C HIS A 57 6.53 -9.48 14.51
N LEU A 58 6.34 -8.75 13.42
CA LEU A 58 5.32 -9.02 12.42
C LEU A 58 5.90 -8.70 11.04
N TYR A 59 6.06 -9.71 10.19
CA TYR A 59 6.56 -9.51 8.84
C TYR A 59 6.26 -10.67 7.88
N ILE A 60 6.39 -10.38 6.59
CA ILE A 60 6.43 -11.38 5.53
C ILE A 60 7.82 -12.00 5.53
N THR A 61 7.89 -13.32 5.70
CA THR A 61 9.15 -14.07 5.60
C THR A 61 9.44 -14.48 4.17
N PRO A 62 10.68 -14.86 3.84
CA PRO A 62 10.99 -15.41 2.52
C PRO A 62 10.15 -16.62 2.11
N ASP A 63 9.63 -17.36 3.07
CA ASP A 63 8.84 -18.58 2.86
C ASP A 63 7.42 -18.51 3.46
N GLY A 64 6.91 -17.28 3.78
CA GLY A 64 5.57 -17.15 4.32
C GLY A 64 5.31 -15.92 5.19
N TYR A 65 4.80 -16.12 6.41
CA TYR A 65 4.36 -15.05 7.33
C TYR A 65 4.65 -15.43 8.78
N GLU A 66 5.10 -14.44 9.56
CA GLU A 66 5.25 -14.54 11.02
C GLU A 66 4.62 -13.35 11.73
N ALA A 67 3.87 -13.65 12.80
CA ALA A 67 3.39 -12.69 13.79
C ALA A 67 3.64 -13.30 15.17
N ILE A 68 4.63 -12.79 15.89
CA ILE A 68 5.06 -13.32 17.19
C ILE A 68 4.67 -12.37 18.29
N GLY A 69 3.93 -12.86 19.29
CA GLY A 69 3.52 -12.09 20.45
C GLY A 69 2.40 -11.07 20.20
N PHE A 70 1.63 -11.22 19.11
CA PHE A 70 0.52 -10.33 18.79
C PHE A 70 -0.86 -10.93 19.07
N PRO A 71 -1.86 -10.10 19.39
CA PRO A 71 -3.25 -10.53 19.43
C PRO A 71 -3.73 -11.04 18.06
N ILE A 72 -4.74 -11.92 18.07
CA ILE A 72 -5.36 -12.39 16.82
C ILE A 72 -5.98 -11.23 16.03
N GLU A 73 -6.45 -10.19 16.71
CA GLU A 73 -6.92 -8.93 16.13
C GLU A 73 -5.94 -8.32 15.15
N THR A 74 -4.63 -8.36 15.44
CA THR A 74 -3.60 -7.86 14.53
C THR A 74 -3.58 -8.66 13.21
N THR A 75 -3.72 -9.98 13.29
CA THR A 75 -3.78 -10.82 12.07
C THR A 75 -5.08 -10.61 11.31
N LEU A 76 -6.21 -10.37 12.00
CA LEU A 76 -7.47 -9.98 11.37
C LEU A 76 -7.32 -8.67 10.59
N LEU A 77 -6.66 -7.67 11.17
CA LEU A 77 -6.40 -6.40 10.49
C LEU A 77 -5.48 -6.58 9.27
N VAL A 78 -4.42 -7.37 9.39
CA VAL A 78 -3.56 -7.67 8.23
C VAL A 78 -4.35 -8.37 7.12
N ALA A 79 -5.29 -9.25 7.47
CA ALA A 79 -6.07 -10.04 6.52
C ALA A 79 -7.21 -9.28 5.83
N TYR A 80 -7.80 -8.29 6.49
CA TYR A 80 -9.06 -7.66 6.05
C TYR A 80 -8.99 -6.16 5.84
N ALA A 81 -8.14 -5.44 6.60
CA ALA A 81 -8.05 -4.00 6.45
C ALA A 81 -7.18 -3.60 5.25
N ASP A 82 -7.44 -2.44 4.70
CA ASP A 82 -6.55 -1.82 3.73
C ASP A 82 -5.22 -1.44 4.39
N ALA A 83 -4.15 -1.44 3.62
CA ALA A 83 -2.85 -1.00 4.15
C ALA A 83 -2.77 0.54 4.24
N PRO A 84 -2.22 1.06 5.31
CA PRO A 84 -1.54 0.38 6.42
C PRO A 84 -2.52 -0.06 7.51
N PHE A 85 -2.64 -1.34 7.73
CA PHE A 85 -3.65 -1.99 8.57
C PHE A 85 -3.84 -1.36 9.96
N PHE A 86 -2.78 -0.86 10.59
CA PHE A 86 -2.84 -0.26 11.92
C PHE A 86 -3.59 1.09 11.97
N LYS A 87 -3.95 1.67 10.84
CA LYS A 87 -4.80 2.86 10.72
C LYS A 87 -6.29 2.53 10.72
N HIS A 88 -6.63 1.27 10.55
CA HIS A 88 -8.00 0.79 10.34
C HIS A 88 -8.56 0.00 11.53
N LEU A 89 -8.02 0.23 12.74
CA LEU A 89 -8.47 -0.44 13.96
C LEU A 89 -9.99 -0.25 14.22
N GLU A 90 -10.53 0.91 13.90
CA GLU A 90 -11.94 1.22 14.07
C GLU A 90 -12.85 0.55 13.04
N GLU A 91 -12.28 0.05 11.97
CA GLU A 91 -13.00 -0.62 10.88
C GLU A 91 -13.27 -2.11 11.18
N LEU A 92 -12.67 -2.66 12.23
CA LEU A 92 -12.90 -4.04 12.68
C LEU A 92 -13.81 -4.03 13.92
N LYS A 93 -15.00 -4.65 13.81
CA LYS A 93 -16.00 -4.72 14.87
C LYS A 93 -16.27 -6.16 15.29
N GLY A 94 -16.70 -6.34 16.53
CA GLY A 94 -17.06 -7.67 17.03
C GLY A 94 -15.89 -8.55 17.43
N VAL A 95 -14.68 -8.01 17.58
CA VAL A 95 -13.53 -8.74 18.13
C VAL A 95 -13.85 -9.12 19.58
N PRO A 96 -13.83 -10.42 19.95
CA PRO A 96 -14.04 -10.81 21.32
C PRO A 96 -12.88 -10.36 22.21
N SER A 97 -13.11 -10.21 23.51
CA SER A 97 -12.11 -9.69 24.45
C SER A 97 -10.78 -10.47 24.41
N TRP A 98 -10.84 -11.79 24.26
CA TRP A 98 -9.64 -12.61 24.13
C TRP A 98 -8.85 -12.33 22.83
N GLY A 99 -9.56 -11.94 21.77
CA GLY A 99 -8.95 -11.65 20.45
C GLY A 99 -8.04 -10.42 20.45
N GLY A 100 -8.31 -9.46 21.34
CA GLY A 100 -7.47 -8.27 21.54
C GLY A 100 -6.47 -8.39 22.71
N SER A 101 -6.70 -9.32 23.67
CA SER A 101 -5.88 -9.42 24.88
C SER A 101 -4.92 -10.61 24.90
N GLU A 102 -5.34 -11.76 24.40
CA GLU A 102 -4.47 -12.95 24.34
C GLU A 102 -3.48 -12.81 23.19
N ARG A 103 -2.22 -13.16 23.44
CA ARG A 103 -1.15 -13.07 22.45
C ARG A 103 -0.84 -14.43 21.87
N TYR A 104 -0.58 -14.47 20.58
CA TYR A 104 -0.29 -15.67 19.82
C TYR A 104 1.01 -15.56 19.04
N ASP A 105 1.66 -16.69 18.86
CA ASP A 105 2.71 -16.88 17.86
C ASP A 105 2.10 -17.58 16.66
N ILE A 106 2.04 -16.86 15.55
CA ILE A 106 1.56 -17.37 14.27
C ILE A 106 2.76 -17.56 13.36
N ARG A 107 2.97 -18.76 12.86
CA ARG A 107 3.95 -19.07 11.82
C ARG A 107 3.25 -19.83 10.71
N ALA A 108 3.31 -19.28 9.51
CA ALA A 108 2.69 -19.86 8.34
C ALA A 108 3.72 -19.95 7.21
N LYS A 109 3.92 -21.15 6.67
CA LYS A 109 4.93 -21.45 5.67
C LYS A 109 4.32 -22.03 4.41
N LEU A 110 4.89 -21.66 3.29
CA LEU A 110 4.56 -22.21 1.97
C LEU A 110 5.26 -23.55 1.74
N ALA A 111 4.71 -24.35 0.84
CA ALA A 111 5.44 -25.46 0.26
C ALA A 111 6.67 -24.96 -0.50
N ALA A 112 7.77 -25.72 -0.50
CA ALA A 112 9.01 -25.32 -1.14
C ALA A 112 8.85 -24.98 -2.63
N ALA A 113 7.91 -25.62 -3.31
CA ALA A 113 7.59 -25.36 -4.72
C ALA A 113 7.02 -23.94 -4.97
N ASP A 114 6.35 -23.36 -3.98
CA ASP A 114 5.62 -22.09 -4.11
C ASP A 114 6.47 -20.88 -3.68
N VAL A 115 7.61 -21.10 -3.03
CA VAL A 115 8.48 -20.02 -2.51
C VAL A 115 8.97 -19.09 -3.61
N ALA A 116 9.31 -19.60 -4.79
CA ALA A 116 9.76 -18.77 -5.92
C ALA A 116 8.65 -17.84 -6.43
N ALA A 117 7.43 -18.33 -6.55
CA ALA A 117 6.27 -17.53 -6.93
C ALA A 117 5.97 -16.45 -5.88
N TRP A 118 6.06 -16.80 -4.58
CA TRP A 118 5.89 -15.89 -3.47
C TRP A 118 6.86 -14.70 -3.49
N HIS A 119 8.15 -14.95 -3.74
CA HIS A 119 9.16 -13.90 -3.83
C HIS A 119 8.88 -12.86 -4.93
N ASN A 120 8.25 -13.29 -6.02
CA ASN A 120 7.95 -12.43 -7.16
C ASN A 120 6.76 -11.49 -6.91
N LEU A 121 5.97 -11.68 -5.83
CA LEU A 121 4.76 -10.90 -5.57
C LEU A 121 5.01 -9.50 -5.02
N ASN A 122 6.22 -9.18 -4.57
CA ASN A 122 6.58 -7.87 -4.02
C ASN A 122 5.59 -7.32 -2.99
N GLN A 123 5.11 -8.17 -2.08
CA GLN A 123 4.12 -7.83 -1.05
C GLN A 123 4.74 -7.10 0.14
N ASN A 124 3.96 -6.21 0.74
CA ASN A 124 4.36 -5.50 1.96
C ASN A 124 3.14 -5.25 2.85
N ILE A 125 3.14 -5.79 4.07
CA ILE A 125 2.01 -5.68 5.02
C ILE A 125 1.66 -4.25 5.42
N PHE A 126 2.59 -3.31 5.29
CA PHE A 126 2.34 -1.90 5.59
C PHE A 126 1.86 -1.10 4.37
N ARG A 127 1.70 -1.74 3.20
CA ARG A 127 1.34 -1.08 1.94
C ARG A 127 0.30 -1.86 1.15
N THR A 128 0.68 -3.01 0.60
CA THR A 128 -0.20 -3.88 -0.17
C THR A 128 0.29 -5.32 -0.12
N ALA A 129 -0.58 -6.23 0.24
CA ALA A 129 -0.26 -7.65 0.33
C ALA A 129 -1.51 -8.51 0.02
N PRO A 130 -2.13 -8.37 -1.18
CA PRO A 130 -3.43 -8.97 -1.47
C PRO A 130 -3.40 -10.51 -1.44
N VAL A 131 -2.30 -11.13 -1.84
CA VAL A 131 -2.16 -12.59 -1.79
C VAL A 131 -2.01 -13.07 -0.35
N LEU A 132 -1.17 -12.42 0.46
CA LEU A 132 -1.07 -12.71 1.89
C LEU A 132 -2.42 -12.53 2.59
N GLN A 133 -3.15 -11.44 2.29
CA GLN A 133 -4.48 -11.20 2.86
C GLN A 133 -5.42 -12.37 2.58
N HIS A 134 -5.51 -12.80 1.32
CA HIS A 134 -6.33 -13.95 0.95
C HIS A 134 -5.92 -15.24 1.69
N MET A 135 -4.61 -15.51 1.77
CA MET A 135 -4.10 -16.70 2.48
C MET A 135 -4.40 -16.63 3.98
N LEU A 136 -4.26 -15.47 4.62
CA LEU A 136 -4.59 -15.29 6.04
C LEU A 136 -6.10 -15.40 6.29
N GLN A 137 -6.95 -14.93 5.37
CA GLN A 137 -8.41 -15.13 5.44
C GLN A 137 -8.75 -16.61 5.47
N GLN A 138 -8.11 -17.43 4.64
CA GLN A 138 -8.29 -18.89 4.65
C GLN A 138 -7.85 -19.49 5.98
N VAL A 139 -6.66 -19.12 6.48
CA VAL A 139 -6.16 -19.59 7.79
C VAL A 139 -7.13 -19.25 8.92
N LEU A 140 -7.62 -18.03 8.96
CA LEU A 140 -8.56 -17.59 10.02
C LEU A 140 -9.91 -18.31 9.91
N ALA A 141 -10.41 -18.54 8.70
CA ALA A 141 -11.63 -19.33 8.49
C ALA A 141 -11.46 -20.79 8.96
N GLU A 142 -10.34 -21.43 8.63
CA GLU A 142 -10.08 -22.83 8.95
C GLU A 142 -9.71 -23.06 10.43
N ARG A 143 -8.86 -22.17 10.99
CA ARG A 143 -8.27 -22.38 12.33
C ARG A 143 -9.05 -21.71 13.44
N CYS A 144 -9.83 -20.66 13.14
CA CYS A 144 -10.60 -19.90 14.09
C CYS A 144 -12.11 -19.95 13.82
N ASN A 145 -12.59 -20.75 12.88
CA ASN A 145 -14.00 -20.77 12.45
C ASN A 145 -14.56 -19.35 12.18
N LEU A 146 -13.70 -18.47 11.62
CA LEU A 146 -14.04 -17.08 11.40
C LEU A 146 -15.17 -16.96 10.38
N ARG A 147 -16.22 -16.23 10.77
CA ARG A 147 -17.23 -15.67 9.87
C ARG A 147 -17.23 -14.18 10.01
N ILE A 148 -17.09 -13.48 8.90
CA ILE A 148 -16.94 -12.03 8.85
C ILE A 148 -17.56 -11.50 7.57
N HIS A 149 -18.18 -10.35 7.62
CA HIS A 149 -18.68 -9.66 6.43
C HIS A 149 -18.29 -8.19 6.44
N GLY A 150 -18.19 -7.61 5.25
CA GLY A 150 -17.85 -6.21 5.05
C GLY A 150 -19.08 -5.36 4.79
N VAL A 151 -19.16 -4.18 5.43
CA VAL A 151 -20.19 -3.18 5.20
C VAL A 151 -19.55 -1.92 4.64
N GLU A 152 -19.97 -1.52 3.45
CA GLU A 152 -19.51 -0.29 2.83
C GLU A 152 -19.95 0.92 3.65
N THR A 153 -19.04 1.83 3.89
CA THR A 153 -19.24 3.04 4.69
C THR A 153 -18.44 4.21 4.12
N LYS A 154 -18.49 5.33 4.80
CA LYS A 154 -17.66 6.50 4.49
C LYS A 154 -17.02 7.00 5.77
N VAL A 155 -15.71 7.23 5.70
CA VAL A 155 -14.91 7.81 6.79
C VAL A 155 -14.47 9.23 6.43
N ASP A 156 -14.10 10.01 7.45
CA ASP A 156 -13.46 11.29 7.21
C ASP A 156 -12.04 11.08 6.73
N GLY A 157 -11.75 11.58 5.55
CA GLY A 157 -10.45 11.52 4.91
C GLY A 157 -10.03 12.87 4.34
N LEU A 158 -8.94 12.88 3.61
CA LEU A 158 -8.36 14.06 2.97
C LEU A 158 -8.09 13.78 1.49
N ALA A 159 -8.53 14.69 0.63
CA ALA A 159 -8.19 14.68 -0.79
C ALA A 159 -7.00 15.61 -1.04
N LEU A 160 -5.92 15.07 -1.60
CA LEU A 160 -4.74 15.82 -1.98
C LEU A 160 -4.98 16.47 -3.35
N HIS A 161 -4.90 17.80 -3.42
CA HIS A 161 -5.12 18.59 -4.62
C HIS A 161 -3.94 19.50 -4.94
N ILE A 162 -3.90 20.02 -6.18
CA ILE A 162 -3.07 21.16 -6.55
C ILE A 162 -3.65 22.40 -5.86
N GLY A 163 -2.80 23.16 -5.18
CA GLY A 163 -3.15 24.44 -4.57
C GLY A 163 -3.30 25.57 -5.59
N ALA A 164 -3.60 26.78 -5.10
CA ALA A 164 -3.77 27.97 -5.95
C ALA A 164 -2.49 28.45 -6.66
N LYS A 165 -1.31 28.08 -6.15
CA LYS A 165 0.00 28.35 -6.77
C LYS A 165 0.43 27.17 -7.61
N SER A 166 1.17 27.45 -8.70
CA SER A 166 1.80 26.39 -9.49
C SER A 166 2.64 25.51 -8.58
N PRO A 167 2.55 24.17 -8.71
CA PRO A 167 3.32 23.27 -7.88
C PRO A 167 4.83 23.54 -8.02
N ALA A 168 5.53 23.68 -6.88
CA ALA A 168 7.00 23.74 -6.82
C ALA A 168 7.60 22.33 -6.82
N LEU A 169 7.09 21.47 -7.70
CA LEU A 169 7.50 20.09 -7.89
C LEU A 169 8.47 20.03 -9.06
N VAL A 170 9.66 19.48 -8.84
CA VAL A 170 10.61 19.22 -9.93
C VAL A 170 10.35 17.82 -10.45
N GLU A 171 9.98 17.70 -11.71
CA GLU A 171 9.83 16.38 -12.33
C GLU A 171 11.20 15.71 -12.44
N ASP A 172 11.39 14.65 -11.65
CA ASP A 172 12.66 13.97 -11.48
C ASP A 172 12.41 12.54 -10.96
N SER A 173 12.82 11.57 -11.76
CA SER A 173 12.71 10.15 -11.41
C SER A 173 14.00 9.57 -10.80
N THR A 174 14.99 10.40 -10.50
CA THR A 174 16.25 9.95 -9.89
C THR A 174 16.10 9.68 -8.40
N VAL A 175 16.94 8.81 -7.89
CA VAL A 175 17.05 8.51 -6.45
C VAL A 175 18.46 8.78 -5.97
N PRO A 176 18.68 9.03 -4.67
CA PRO A 176 20.01 9.26 -4.11
C PRO A 176 20.94 8.09 -4.39
N ALA A 177 22.20 8.40 -4.73
CA ALA A 177 23.25 7.41 -4.87
C ALA A 177 23.46 6.61 -3.57
N GLY A 178 23.82 5.33 -3.70
CA GLY A 178 24.08 4.45 -2.55
C GLY A 178 22.82 4.03 -1.78
N GLY A 179 21.62 4.33 -2.31
CA GLY A 179 20.36 3.91 -1.68
C GLY A 179 20.03 4.63 -0.36
N ALA A 180 20.58 5.84 -0.15
CA ALA A 180 20.31 6.63 1.06
C ALA A 180 18.82 6.90 1.25
N GLY A 181 18.40 6.99 2.52
CA GLY A 181 17.02 7.28 2.93
C GLY A 181 16.11 6.06 3.02
N SER A 182 14.88 6.31 3.46
CA SER A 182 13.84 5.28 3.60
C SER A 182 13.17 5.01 2.25
N GLN A 183 12.98 3.73 1.94
CA GLN A 183 12.28 3.31 0.73
C GLN A 183 10.78 3.51 0.88
N LEU A 184 10.16 4.00 -0.18
CA LEU A 184 8.72 4.10 -0.36
C LEU A 184 8.23 3.10 -1.42
N LEU A 185 6.95 3.22 -1.82
CA LEU A 185 6.38 2.45 -2.92
C LEU A 185 7.06 2.81 -4.26
N ASP A 186 7.01 1.90 -5.23
CA ASP A 186 7.40 2.12 -6.63
C ASP A 186 8.81 2.68 -6.82
N GLY A 187 9.75 2.30 -5.93
CA GLY A 187 11.13 2.77 -5.99
C GLY A 187 11.35 4.22 -5.54
N ALA A 188 10.30 4.91 -5.07
CA ALA A 188 10.44 6.21 -4.44
C ALA A 188 11.20 6.13 -3.12
N ARG A 189 11.78 7.24 -2.69
CA ARG A 189 12.51 7.35 -1.43
C ARG A 189 12.31 8.71 -0.78
N PHE A 190 12.52 8.78 0.54
CA PHE A 190 12.71 10.04 1.21
C PHE A 190 13.95 10.01 2.11
N VAL A 191 14.56 11.18 2.24
CA VAL A 191 15.66 11.43 3.18
C VAL A 191 15.15 12.41 4.25
N TYR A 192 15.21 11.99 5.50
CA TYR A 192 14.89 12.85 6.64
C TYR A 192 16.14 13.60 7.09
N THR A 193 15.99 14.90 7.32
CA THR A 193 17.06 15.77 7.87
C THR A 193 16.47 16.59 9.00
N LYS A 194 17.21 16.67 10.10
CA LYS A 194 16.89 17.55 11.24
C LYS A 194 18.05 18.48 11.48
N GLN A 195 17.80 19.79 11.44
CA GLN A 195 18.73 20.84 11.79
C GLN A 195 18.07 21.76 12.82
N ASN A 196 18.53 21.72 14.06
CA ASN A 196 17.86 22.38 15.19
C ASN A 196 16.39 21.92 15.28
N ASP A 197 15.45 22.85 15.17
CA ASP A 197 14.00 22.57 15.20
C ASP A 197 13.40 22.37 13.80
N ASP A 198 14.17 22.60 12.73
CA ASP A 198 13.72 22.40 11.36
C ASP A 198 13.81 20.91 10.99
N GLN A 199 12.67 20.31 10.66
CA GLN A 199 12.57 18.94 10.24
C GLN A 199 12.07 18.90 8.80
N THR A 200 12.87 18.29 7.92
CA THR A 200 12.59 18.22 6.49
C THR A 200 12.63 16.79 5.98
N TRP A 201 11.77 16.51 5.00
CA TRP A 201 11.71 15.27 4.24
C TRP A 201 11.92 15.61 2.76
N THR A 202 13.06 15.21 2.21
CA THR A 202 13.32 15.33 0.78
C THR A 202 12.86 14.06 0.09
N PHE A 203 11.86 14.18 -0.75
CA PHE A 203 11.29 13.09 -1.54
C PHE A 203 11.97 13.00 -2.90
N TYR A 204 12.18 11.79 -3.39
CA TYR A 204 12.83 11.47 -4.65
C TYR A 204 11.99 10.44 -5.42
N ASN A 205 11.90 10.60 -6.75
CA ASN A 205 11.19 9.65 -7.62
C ASN A 205 9.75 9.35 -7.13
N THR A 206 9.05 10.35 -6.59
CA THR A 206 7.79 10.16 -5.87
C THR A 206 6.60 10.61 -6.70
N SER A 207 5.66 9.70 -7.00
CA SER A 207 4.36 10.06 -7.55
C SER A 207 3.44 10.62 -6.48
N MET A 208 2.38 11.31 -6.87
CA MET A 208 1.42 11.89 -5.91
C MET A 208 0.63 10.80 -5.16
N SER A 209 0.37 9.66 -5.79
CA SER A 209 -0.24 8.51 -5.11
C SER A 209 0.68 7.92 -4.02
N VAL A 210 2.00 7.87 -4.26
CA VAL A 210 2.97 7.47 -3.22
C VAL A 210 3.05 8.50 -2.09
N LEU A 211 2.99 9.79 -2.42
CA LEU A 211 2.91 10.85 -1.40
C LEU A 211 1.63 10.72 -0.57
N ALA A 212 0.47 10.53 -1.20
CA ALA A 212 -0.80 10.34 -0.51
C ALA A 212 -0.77 9.13 0.46
N ASN A 213 -0.20 8.01 0.02
CA ASN A 213 0.02 6.85 0.89
C ASN A 213 0.95 7.19 2.08
N TRP A 214 2.04 7.90 1.84
CA TRP A 214 2.93 8.32 2.92
C TRP A 214 2.25 9.28 3.90
N LEU A 215 1.44 10.23 3.41
CA LEU A 215 0.63 11.12 4.24
C LEU A 215 -0.39 10.34 5.06
N THR A 216 -1.02 9.30 4.51
CA THR A 216 -1.90 8.39 5.26
C THR A 216 -1.15 7.73 6.41
N VAL A 217 0.04 7.19 6.16
CA VAL A 217 0.87 6.55 7.20
C VAL A 217 1.29 7.55 8.28
N SER A 218 1.64 8.78 7.90
CA SER A 218 2.19 9.80 8.79
C SER A 218 1.15 10.71 9.47
N SER A 219 -0.13 10.51 9.18
CA SER A 219 -1.25 11.25 9.78
C SER A 219 -2.31 10.31 10.36
N LYS A 220 -3.38 10.85 10.90
CA LYS A 220 -4.55 10.09 11.37
C LYS A 220 -5.64 9.91 10.29
N TYR A 221 -5.44 10.47 9.10
CA TYR A 221 -6.43 10.46 8.03
C TYR A 221 -6.02 9.56 6.87
N GLN A 222 -6.99 8.92 6.23
CA GLN A 222 -6.82 8.39 4.88
C GLN A 222 -6.64 9.56 3.92
N VAL A 223 -5.65 9.48 3.02
CA VAL A 223 -5.36 10.52 2.02
C VAL A 223 -5.44 9.90 0.65
N GLU A 224 -6.25 10.50 -0.23
CA GLU A 224 -6.35 10.12 -1.64
C GLU A 224 -5.73 11.16 -2.55
N ASP A 225 -5.05 10.71 -3.60
CA ASP A 225 -4.52 11.58 -4.64
C ASP A 225 -5.63 12.02 -5.60
N ARG A 226 -5.91 13.32 -5.61
CA ARG A 226 -6.82 14.01 -6.53
C ARG A 226 -6.11 15.11 -7.32
N THR A 227 -4.77 15.06 -7.40
CA THR A 227 -3.98 16.08 -8.10
C THR A 227 -4.08 15.97 -9.61
N GLY A 228 -4.32 14.78 -10.15
CA GLY A 228 -4.26 14.49 -11.58
C GLY A 228 -2.84 14.45 -12.16
N LEU A 229 -1.80 14.64 -11.35
CA LEU A 229 -0.41 14.63 -11.77
C LEU A 229 0.07 13.18 -11.97
N GLN A 230 0.60 12.87 -13.15
CA GLN A 230 1.06 11.51 -13.52
C GLN A 230 2.57 11.33 -13.42
N GLY A 231 3.33 12.41 -13.17
CA GLY A 231 4.79 12.41 -13.13
C GLY A 231 5.38 11.83 -11.84
N ARG A 232 6.70 11.76 -11.83
CA ARG A 232 7.51 11.47 -10.65
C ARG A 232 8.32 12.70 -10.28
N TYR A 233 8.36 13.05 -9.01
CA TYR A 233 8.81 14.36 -8.57
C TYR A 233 9.86 14.24 -7.49
N ARG A 234 10.70 15.28 -7.43
CA ARG A 234 11.56 15.60 -6.29
C ARG A 234 11.04 16.90 -5.65
N PHE A 235 10.86 16.87 -4.32
CA PHE A 235 10.41 18.02 -3.54
C PHE A 235 10.78 17.85 -2.06
N VAL A 236 10.63 18.93 -1.29
CA VAL A 236 10.91 18.95 0.15
C VAL A 236 9.65 19.32 0.91
N LEU A 237 9.25 18.49 1.87
CA LEU A 237 8.25 18.84 2.85
C LEU A 237 8.92 19.20 4.18
N ARG A 238 8.38 20.23 4.84
CA ARG A 238 8.75 20.61 6.20
C ARG A 238 7.64 20.26 7.16
N ARG A 239 8.01 19.91 8.38
CA ARG A 239 7.04 19.80 9.46
C ARG A 239 6.66 21.20 9.93
N LEU A 240 5.38 21.45 10.04
CA LEU A 240 4.87 22.66 10.67
C LEU A 240 5.16 22.56 12.19
N ALA A 241 5.61 23.67 12.79
CA ALA A 241 5.73 23.74 14.22
C ALA A 241 4.37 23.52 14.87
N GLU A 242 4.30 22.72 15.93
CA GLU A 242 3.10 22.61 16.73
C GLU A 242 2.81 24.00 17.31
N GLN A 243 1.72 24.63 16.90
CA GLN A 243 1.30 25.86 17.54
C GLN A 243 0.86 25.48 18.96
N PRO A 244 1.43 26.10 20.02
CA PRO A 244 0.91 25.91 21.36
C PRO A 244 -0.57 26.33 21.34
N ALA A 245 -1.42 25.52 21.95
CA ALA A 245 -2.83 25.84 22.15
C ALA A 245 -2.91 27.03 23.13
N GLU A 246 -2.75 28.25 22.61
CA GLU A 246 -3.08 29.46 23.37
C GLU A 246 -4.58 29.72 23.24
N GLY A 247 -5.26 29.48 24.35
CA GLY A 247 -6.51 29.98 24.87
C GLY A 247 -7.56 30.48 23.87
N ASP A 248 -8.51 29.73 23.70
CA ASP A 248 -9.93 29.86 23.38
C ASP A 248 -10.39 28.81 22.35
N SER A 249 -11.16 27.85 22.84
CA SER A 249 -11.47 26.58 22.18
C SER A 249 -12.45 26.68 21.00
N THR A 250 -12.65 27.84 20.37
CA THR A 250 -13.65 28.01 19.31
C THR A 250 -13.09 28.21 17.89
N THR A 251 -11.78 28.32 17.74
CA THR A 251 -11.14 28.46 16.42
C THR A 251 -9.83 27.67 16.29
N GLN A 252 -9.77 26.48 16.86
CA GLN A 252 -8.72 25.54 16.47
C GLN A 252 -9.00 25.12 15.03
N VAL A 253 -8.39 25.83 14.09
CA VAL A 253 -8.20 25.32 12.74
C VAL A 253 -7.26 24.14 12.91
N ASP A 254 -7.84 22.97 13.16
CA ASP A 254 -7.17 21.69 13.25
C ASP A 254 -6.53 21.48 11.87
N ALA A 255 -5.27 21.94 11.74
CA ALA A 255 -4.54 21.78 10.51
C ALA A 255 -4.52 20.27 10.22
N PRO A 256 -5.18 19.79 9.17
CA PRO A 256 -5.40 18.37 9.00
C PRO A 256 -4.09 17.60 8.79
N MET A 257 -2.99 18.32 8.54
CA MET A 257 -1.67 17.77 8.26
C MET A 257 -0.56 18.53 8.97
N PRO A 258 0.41 17.84 9.58
CA PRO A 258 1.58 18.49 10.20
C PRO A 258 2.66 18.88 9.17
N TRP A 259 2.33 18.94 7.88
CA TRP A 259 3.25 19.16 6.78
C TRP A 259 2.90 20.42 6.01
N ASP A 260 3.91 21.21 5.64
CA ASP A 260 3.72 22.38 4.77
C ASP A 260 3.56 21.96 3.30
N LEU A 261 2.35 21.54 2.96
CA LEU A 261 1.98 21.18 1.59
C LEU A 261 1.89 22.41 0.69
N HIS A 262 1.58 23.59 1.26
CA HIS A 262 1.46 24.83 0.49
C HIS A 262 2.81 25.29 -0.07
N ALA A 263 3.91 25.03 0.62
CA ALA A 263 5.25 25.34 0.12
C ALA A 263 5.57 24.64 -1.21
N VAL A 264 4.98 23.47 -1.45
CA VAL A 264 5.15 22.70 -2.69
C VAL A 264 3.97 22.84 -3.64
N GLY A 265 3.04 23.78 -3.37
CA GLY A 265 1.87 24.06 -4.23
C GLY A 265 0.78 23.00 -4.16
N LEU A 266 0.74 22.22 -3.10
CA LEU A 266 -0.30 21.22 -2.81
C LEU A 266 -1.21 21.71 -1.67
N LYS A 267 -2.39 21.13 -1.57
CA LYS A 267 -3.34 21.32 -0.46
C LYS A 267 -4.09 20.03 -0.20
N VAL A 268 -4.69 19.93 0.98
CA VAL A 268 -5.65 18.88 1.30
C VAL A 268 -6.99 19.49 1.68
N ASP A 269 -8.05 18.87 1.19
CA ASP A 269 -9.43 19.22 1.54
C ASP A 269 -10.07 18.02 2.27
N ARG A 270 -10.94 18.28 3.25
CA ARG A 270 -11.66 17.21 3.96
C ARG A 270 -12.77 16.66 3.05
N GLU A 271 -12.78 15.35 2.89
CA GLU A 271 -13.80 14.64 2.12
C GLU A 271 -14.23 13.36 2.83
N LYS A 272 -15.44 12.89 2.52
CA LYS A 272 -15.89 11.55 2.90
C LYS A 272 -15.34 10.53 1.91
N MET A 273 -14.40 9.72 2.39
CA MET A 273 -13.79 8.66 1.60
C MET A 273 -14.58 7.35 1.72
N PRO A 274 -14.70 6.56 0.64
CA PRO A 274 -15.23 5.22 0.74
C PRO A 274 -14.34 4.39 1.65
N SER A 275 -14.95 3.60 2.51
CA SER A 275 -14.28 2.67 3.43
C SER A 275 -15.15 1.45 3.65
N LYS A 276 -14.63 0.44 4.32
CA LYS A 276 -15.33 -0.79 4.64
C LYS A 276 -15.15 -1.12 6.12
N ILE A 277 -16.27 -1.29 6.82
CA ILE A 277 -16.26 -1.84 8.17
C ILE A 277 -16.39 -3.35 8.07
N TRP A 278 -15.48 -4.07 8.72
CA TRP A 278 -15.52 -5.51 8.84
C TRP A 278 -16.17 -5.92 10.14
N ILE A 279 -17.25 -6.69 10.07
CA ILE A 279 -18.02 -7.14 11.22
C ILE A 279 -17.82 -8.64 11.38
N ILE A 280 -17.28 -9.04 12.53
CA ILE A 280 -17.11 -10.45 12.90
C ILE A 280 -18.44 -10.99 13.39
N ASP A 281 -19.01 -11.94 12.66
CA ASP A 281 -20.24 -12.65 13.03
C ASP A 281 -19.95 -13.74 14.07
N SER A 282 -18.83 -14.44 13.89
CA SER A 282 -18.33 -15.43 14.85
C SER A 282 -16.84 -15.67 14.66
N ILE A 283 -16.15 -15.95 15.77
CA ILE A 283 -14.74 -16.40 15.78
C ILE A 283 -14.50 -17.24 17.04
N GLU A 284 -13.76 -18.32 16.89
CA GLU A 284 -13.32 -19.17 17.99
C GLU A 284 -11.81 -19.02 18.24
N ARG A 285 -11.36 -19.39 19.45
CA ARG A 285 -9.91 -19.50 19.70
C ARG A 285 -9.28 -20.44 18.71
N PRO A 286 -8.03 -20.15 18.25
CA PRO A 286 -7.37 -21.01 17.28
C PRO A 286 -7.33 -22.46 17.77
N SER A 287 -7.71 -23.39 16.90
CA SER A 287 -7.58 -24.82 17.19
C SER A 287 -6.10 -25.16 17.38
N SER A 288 -5.81 -25.96 18.40
CA SER A 288 -4.46 -26.50 18.62
C SER A 288 -4.02 -27.37 17.43
N ASN A 289 -2.75 -27.32 17.10
CA ASN A 289 -2.14 -28.20 16.10
C ASN A 289 -1.98 -29.59 16.64
#